data_79d3cada55b0cedae407eff42bac8045
#
_entry.id   79d3cada55b0cedae407eff42bac8045
#
_cell.length_a   1.000
_cell.length_b   1.000
_cell.length_c   1.000
_cell.angle_alpha   90.00
_cell.angle_beta   90.00
_cell.angle_gamma   90.00
#
_symmetry.space_group_name_H-M   'P 1'
#
loop_
_entity.id
_entity.type
_entity.pdbx_description
1 polymer ?
#
loop_
_entity_poly.entity_id
_entity_poly.type
_entity_poly.pdbx_seq_one_letter_code
_entity_poly.pdbx_strand_id
1 'polypeptide(L)'
;MNFKRLLIAGGLSMVLVLGACGGADEESTEDASTEEDSSASSGDVDAEGIARDNCASCHGEDFSGNMGPALAGTSLSQDDFEEIVRNGQGQMPAFSEDQVSNDELSALYTFFSEQ
;
A
#
# COMPACT_ATOMS: atom_id res chain seq x y z
N MET A 1 7.20 -39.60 20.02
CA MET A 1 6.44 -40.77 20.45
C MET A 1 5.03 -40.38 20.82
N ASN A 2 4.10 -41.10 20.24
CA ASN A 2 2.66 -41.08 20.46
C ASN A 2 1.83 -39.97 19.79
N PHE A 3 1.68 -40.27 18.55
CA PHE A 3 0.51 -39.93 17.75
C PHE A 3 -0.71 -40.64 18.35
N LYS A 4 -1.71 -39.93 18.77
CA LYS A 4 -3.06 -40.49 18.89
C LYS A 4 -4.00 -39.76 17.94
N ARG A 5 -4.30 -40.54 16.92
CA ARG A 5 -5.37 -40.36 15.96
C ARG A 5 -6.69 -40.08 16.68
N LEU A 6 -7.38 -39.03 16.27
CA LEU A 6 -8.82 -38.98 16.44
C LEU A 6 -9.46 -38.60 15.12
N LEU A 7 -9.96 -39.62 14.48
CA LEU A 7 -10.90 -39.52 13.38
C LEU A 7 -12.27 -39.17 13.98
N ILE A 8 -12.85 -38.10 13.55
CA ILE A 8 -14.29 -37.89 13.70
C ILE A 8 -14.83 -37.60 12.33
N ALA A 9 -15.48 -38.61 11.83
CA ALA A 9 -16.35 -38.55 10.66
C ALA A 9 -17.68 -37.95 11.07
N GLY A 10 -18.28 -37.23 10.18
CA GLY A 10 -19.73 -37.06 10.23
C GLY A 10 -20.22 -35.64 9.89
N GLY A 11 -20.95 -35.57 8.84
CA GLY A 11 -21.93 -34.48 8.66
C GLY A 11 -21.99 -33.85 7.28
N LEU A 12 -22.42 -34.65 6.34
CA LEU A 12 -22.95 -34.22 5.06
C LEU A 12 -24.26 -33.46 5.29
N SER A 13 -24.29 -32.17 5.03
CA SER A 13 -25.55 -31.45 4.87
C SER A 13 -25.46 -30.52 3.67
N MET A 14 -25.90 -31.07 2.57
CA MET A 14 -26.16 -30.44 1.32
C MET A 14 -27.51 -29.68 1.44
N VAL A 15 -27.47 -28.39 1.48
CA VAL A 15 -28.66 -27.57 1.27
C VAL A 15 -28.49 -26.81 -0.04
N LEU A 16 -29.11 -27.38 -1.05
CA LEU A 16 -29.36 -26.73 -2.34
C LEU A 16 -30.55 -25.79 -2.14
N VAL A 17 -30.30 -24.50 -2.16
CA VAL A 17 -31.37 -23.54 -2.40
C VAL A 17 -31.13 -22.91 -3.75
N LEU A 18 -31.86 -23.42 -4.72
CA LEU A 18 -32.11 -22.73 -5.98
C LEU A 18 -33.08 -21.58 -5.67
N GLY A 19 -32.62 -20.39 -5.77
CA GLY A 19 -33.45 -19.20 -5.86
C GLY A 19 -33.06 -18.45 -7.10
N ALA A 20 -33.84 -18.67 -8.14
CA ALA A 20 -33.70 -17.99 -9.41
C ALA A 20 -34.27 -16.58 -9.33
N CYS A 21 -33.72 -15.74 -10.14
CA CYS A 21 -34.37 -14.72 -10.94
C CYS A 21 -34.31 -13.29 -10.49
N GLY A 22 -33.62 -12.55 -11.29
CA GLY A 22 -34.18 -11.33 -11.83
C GLY A 22 -33.63 -10.04 -11.29
N GLY A 23 -33.01 -9.31 -12.14
CA GLY A 23 -32.77 -7.90 -11.94
C GLY A 23 -31.33 -7.52 -12.22
N ALA A 24 -31.15 -7.09 -13.44
CA ALA A 24 -30.03 -6.24 -13.78
C ALA A 24 -30.09 -5.02 -12.90
N ASP A 25 -28.92 -4.70 -12.32
CA ASP A 25 -28.40 -3.36 -12.15
C ASP A 25 -27.15 -3.50 -11.31
N GLU A 26 -26.06 -3.18 -11.98
CA GLU A 26 -25.06 -2.29 -11.54
C GLU A 26 -24.86 -2.17 -10.03
N GLU A 27 -23.76 -2.45 -9.61
CA GLU A 27 -23.07 -1.75 -8.57
C GLU A 27 -21.98 -2.61 -7.96
N SER A 28 -20.80 -2.21 -8.34
CA SER A 28 -19.75 -1.99 -7.38
C SER A 28 -19.48 -3.11 -6.40
N THR A 29 -18.55 -3.88 -6.74
CA THR A 29 -17.72 -4.61 -5.83
C THR A 29 -17.12 -3.67 -4.79
N GLU A 30 -17.74 -3.66 -3.66
CA GLU A 30 -17.08 -3.22 -2.45
C GLU A 30 -16.11 -4.31 -2.05
N ASP A 31 -14.91 -4.13 -2.45
CA ASP A 31 -13.81 -4.89 -1.91
C ASP A 31 -13.59 -4.44 -0.47
N ALA A 32 -13.76 -5.36 0.43
CA ALA A 32 -13.52 -5.13 1.83
C ALA A 32 -12.02 -4.88 2.05
N SER A 33 -11.65 -3.64 2.10
CA SER A 33 -10.34 -3.23 2.53
C SER A 33 -10.13 -3.57 3.99
N THR A 34 -9.10 -4.28 4.23
CA THR A 34 -8.53 -4.47 5.55
C THR A 34 -8.08 -3.12 6.08
N GLU A 35 -8.71 -2.71 7.13
CA GLU A 35 -8.34 -1.52 7.86
C GLU A 35 -7.11 -1.82 8.67
N GLU A 36 -6.00 -1.29 8.25
CA GLU A 36 -4.88 -1.08 9.13
C GLU A 36 -4.72 0.42 9.33
N ASP A 37 -4.93 0.78 10.56
CA ASP A 37 -4.79 2.06 11.16
C ASP A 37 -3.54 2.80 10.67
N SER A 38 -3.74 3.79 9.84
CA SER A 38 -2.74 4.80 9.60
C SER A 38 -3.30 6.15 9.95
N SER A 39 -3.02 6.52 11.13
CA SER A 39 -3.07 7.88 11.59
C SER A 39 -2.27 8.76 10.66
N ALA A 40 -2.95 9.47 9.79
CA ALA A 40 -2.36 10.68 9.26
C ALA A 40 -3.36 11.53 8.52
N SER A 41 -3.64 12.54 9.09
CA SER A 41 -4.12 13.78 8.63
C SER A 41 -3.30 14.34 7.46
N SER A 42 -3.80 14.15 6.29
CA SER A 42 -3.75 15.07 5.15
C SER A 42 -4.68 14.48 4.11
N GLY A 43 -5.90 14.94 4.09
CA GLY A 43 -7.00 14.56 3.22
C GLY A 43 -6.69 13.53 2.12
N ASP A 44 -7.14 12.30 2.30
CA ASP A 44 -7.31 11.26 1.28
C ASP A 44 -6.13 10.94 0.34
N VAL A 45 -4.90 11.30 0.67
CA VAL A 45 -3.73 10.89 -0.10
C VAL A 45 -3.15 9.60 0.49
N ASP A 46 -3.22 8.53 -0.27
CA ASP A 46 -2.59 7.24 0.08
C ASP A 46 -1.07 7.29 -0.16
N ALA A 47 -0.35 7.91 0.76
CA ALA A 47 1.09 8.05 0.67
C ALA A 47 1.82 6.70 0.64
N GLU A 48 1.35 5.72 1.40
CA GLU A 48 1.94 4.38 1.41
C GLU A 48 1.77 3.69 0.06
N GLY A 49 0.57 3.72 -0.52
CA GLY A 49 0.31 3.15 -1.84
C GLY A 49 1.18 3.80 -2.91
N ILE A 50 1.26 5.12 -2.93
CA ILE A 50 2.11 5.87 -3.87
C ILE A 50 3.58 5.52 -3.68
N ALA A 51 4.06 5.41 -2.44
CA ALA A 51 5.43 5.01 -2.12
C ALA A 51 5.74 3.60 -2.61
N ARG A 52 4.84 2.65 -2.44
CA ARG A 52 5.00 1.28 -2.92
C ARG A 52 5.08 1.21 -4.43
N ASP A 53 4.25 1.95 -5.12
CA ASP A 53 4.19 1.93 -6.59
C ASP A 53 5.38 2.61 -7.25
N ASN A 54 5.92 3.66 -6.66
CA ASN A 54 6.94 4.50 -7.27
C ASN A 54 8.33 4.40 -6.65
N CYS A 55 8.45 4.06 -5.38
CA CYS A 55 9.69 4.15 -4.63
C CYS A 55 10.24 2.78 -4.22
N ALA A 56 9.38 1.83 -3.87
CA ALA A 56 9.77 0.55 -3.28
C ALA A 56 10.71 -0.29 -4.14
N SER A 57 10.58 -0.23 -5.46
CA SER A 57 11.43 -1.01 -6.38
C SER A 57 12.93 -0.72 -6.23
N CYS A 58 13.27 0.48 -5.84
CA CYS A 58 14.67 0.92 -5.65
C CYS A 58 15.05 1.08 -4.17
N HIS A 59 14.12 1.50 -3.34
CA HIS A 59 14.39 1.83 -1.94
C HIS A 59 14.02 0.72 -0.95
N GLY A 60 13.55 -0.42 -1.45
CA GLY A 60 13.10 -1.55 -0.65
C GLY A 60 11.61 -1.48 -0.31
N GLU A 61 10.97 -2.62 -0.14
CA GLU A 61 9.53 -2.68 0.13
C GLU A 61 9.14 -2.14 1.50
N ASP A 62 10.08 -2.13 2.42
CA ASP A 62 9.98 -1.53 3.74
C ASP A 62 10.68 -0.15 3.82
N PHE A 63 11.14 0.36 2.68
CA PHE A 63 11.85 1.63 2.54
C PHE A 63 13.14 1.75 3.37
N SER A 64 13.68 0.64 3.83
CA SER A 64 14.95 0.60 4.58
C SER A 64 16.20 0.75 3.71
N GLY A 65 16.01 0.79 2.40
CA GLY A 65 17.07 0.89 1.41
C GLY A 65 17.33 -0.42 0.67
N ASN A 66 17.75 -0.30 -0.58
CA ASN A 66 18.17 -1.40 -1.43
C ASN A 66 19.18 -0.87 -2.45
N MET A 67 18.81 -0.68 -3.72
CA MET A 67 19.66 0.03 -4.68
C MET A 67 19.76 1.53 -4.36
N GLY A 68 18.67 2.10 -3.87
CA GLY A 68 18.61 3.45 -3.32
C GLY A 68 18.77 3.46 -1.80
N PRO A 69 19.04 4.62 -1.21
CA PRO A 69 19.18 4.77 0.24
C PRO A 69 17.84 4.53 0.95
N ALA A 70 17.90 4.37 2.27
CA ALA A 70 16.72 4.31 3.11
C ALA A 70 15.90 5.60 3.01
N LEU A 71 14.58 5.47 2.91
CA LEU A 71 13.63 6.56 2.97
C LEU A 71 12.94 6.63 4.34
N ALA A 72 12.70 5.47 4.96
CA ALA A 72 12.15 5.38 6.30
C ALA A 72 13.01 6.15 7.30
N GLY A 73 12.38 7.04 8.06
CA GLY A 73 13.09 7.90 9.01
C GLY A 73 14.01 8.92 8.35
N THR A 74 13.68 9.39 7.17
CA THR A 74 14.53 10.35 6.44
C THR A 74 14.87 11.58 7.29
N SER A 75 16.13 11.99 7.24
CA SER A 75 16.63 13.20 7.91
C SER A 75 16.71 14.41 6.96
N LEU A 76 16.31 14.24 5.71
CA LEU A 76 16.23 15.34 4.76
C LEU A 76 15.21 16.38 5.21
N SER A 77 15.43 17.64 4.85
CA SER A 77 14.35 18.62 4.90
C SER A 77 13.30 18.32 3.82
N GLN A 78 12.09 18.82 3.99
CA GLN A 78 11.07 18.66 2.96
C GLN A 78 11.50 19.23 1.61
N ASP A 79 12.11 20.40 1.62
CA ASP A 79 12.59 21.07 0.41
C ASP A 79 13.65 20.22 -0.32
N ASP A 80 14.61 19.66 0.40
CA ASP A 80 15.65 18.80 -0.18
C ASP A 80 15.05 17.49 -0.72
N PHE A 81 14.11 16.91 0.01
CA PHE A 81 13.39 15.71 -0.44
C PHE A 81 12.63 15.96 -1.74
N GLU A 82 11.86 17.04 -1.80
CA GLU A 82 11.10 17.44 -2.97
C GLU A 82 12.03 17.75 -4.16
N GLU A 83 13.13 18.45 -3.93
CA GLU A 83 14.11 18.76 -4.98
C GLU A 83 14.71 17.49 -5.58
N ILE A 84 15.08 16.51 -4.74
CA ILE A 84 15.63 15.24 -5.21
C ILE A 84 14.61 14.46 -6.03
N VAL A 85 13.37 14.39 -5.58
CA VAL A 85 12.31 13.68 -6.32
C VAL A 85 12.02 14.36 -7.65
N ARG A 86 11.97 15.68 -7.69
CA ARG A 86 11.68 16.44 -8.92
C ARG A 86 12.80 16.42 -9.95
N ASN A 87 14.05 16.42 -9.49
CA ASN A 87 15.21 16.51 -10.38
C ASN A 87 15.88 15.15 -10.61
N GLY A 88 15.62 14.19 -9.75
CA GLY A 88 16.36 12.93 -9.71
C GLY A 88 17.74 13.10 -9.10
N GLN A 89 18.40 11.99 -8.81
CA GLN A 89 19.76 11.98 -8.29
C GLN A 89 20.48 10.67 -8.66
N GLY A 90 21.58 10.76 -9.36
CA GLY A 90 22.31 9.57 -9.79
C GLY A 90 21.45 8.67 -10.70
N GLN A 91 21.17 7.47 -10.27
CA GLN A 91 20.31 6.52 -10.99
C GLN A 91 18.81 6.71 -10.70
N MET A 92 18.47 7.53 -9.73
CA MET A 92 17.09 7.86 -9.42
C MET A 92 16.52 8.78 -10.50
N PRO A 93 15.42 8.40 -11.18
CA PRO A 93 14.80 9.25 -12.17
C PRO A 93 14.10 10.44 -11.51
N ALA A 94 13.90 11.50 -12.30
CA ALA A 94 13.06 12.62 -11.91
C ALA A 94 11.59 12.24 -12.04
N PHE A 95 10.77 12.65 -11.08
CA PHE A 95 9.32 12.49 -11.10
C PHE A 95 8.63 13.83 -11.38
N SER A 96 7.83 13.85 -12.42
CA SER A 96 7.03 15.05 -12.76
C SER A 96 5.79 15.17 -11.85
N GLU A 97 5.17 16.35 -11.89
CA GLU A 97 3.91 16.58 -11.18
C GLU A 97 2.74 15.70 -11.69
N ASP A 98 2.83 15.23 -12.93
CA ASP A 98 1.85 14.29 -13.50
C ASP A 98 2.01 12.87 -12.94
N GLN A 99 3.21 12.52 -12.47
CA GLN A 99 3.49 11.21 -11.88
C GLN A 99 3.27 11.20 -10.37
N VAL A 100 3.70 12.26 -9.70
CA VAL A 100 3.51 12.49 -8.27
C VAL A 100 3.20 13.97 -8.10
N SER A 101 1.98 14.30 -7.76
CA SER A 101 1.56 15.69 -7.54
C SER A 101 2.27 16.31 -6.34
N ASN A 102 2.19 17.63 -6.18
CA ASN A 102 2.81 18.30 -5.04
C ASN A 102 2.18 17.89 -3.71
N ASP A 103 0.88 17.65 -3.68
CA ASP A 103 0.20 17.18 -2.47
C ASP A 103 0.62 15.76 -2.10
N GLU A 104 0.75 14.87 -3.09
CA GLU A 104 1.27 13.52 -2.90
C GLU A 104 2.72 13.53 -2.42
N LEU A 105 3.55 14.40 -2.99
CA LEU A 105 4.95 14.52 -2.61
C LEU A 105 5.11 15.00 -1.15
N SER A 106 4.30 15.95 -0.75
CA SER A 106 4.25 16.41 0.65
C SER A 106 3.79 15.31 1.62
N ALA A 107 2.78 14.53 1.21
CA ALA A 107 2.31 13.38 1.97
C ALA A 107 3.37 12.27 2.07
N LEU A 108 4.10 12.01 0.99
CA LEU A 108 5.23 11.06 0.97
C LEU A 108 6.34 11.50 1.93
N TYR A 109 6.69 12.77 1.96
CA TYR A 109 7.67 13.28 2.91
C TYR A 109 7.24 13.03 4.35
N THR A 110 5.99 13.37 4.68
CA THR A 110 5.42 13.11 6.01
C THR A 110 5.47 11.61 6.35
N PHE A 111 5.02 10.77 5.44
CA PHE A 111 5.02 9.32 5.61
C PHE A 111 6.41 8.77 5.91
N PHE A 112 7.44 9.15 5.16
CA PHE A 112 8.80 8.67 5.37
C PHE A 112 9.48 9.25 6.61
N SER A 113 9.18 10.48 6.96
CA SER A 113 9.80 11.14 8.13
C SER A 113 9.27 10.59 9.46
N GLU A 114 8.10 9.98 9.45
CA GLU A 114 7.45 9.44 10.66
C GLU A 114 7.72 7.95 10.91
N GLN A 115 8.47 7.27 10.04
CA GLN A 115 8.78 5.85 10.18
C GLN A 115 9.97 5.52 11.10
#